data_48534fd0b072ce18795759e6ec9e4082
#
_entry.id   48534fd0b072ce18795759e6ec9e4082
#
_cell.length_a   1.000
_cell.length_b   1.000
_cell.length_c   1.000
_cell.angle_alpha   90.00
_cell.angle_beta   90.00
_cell.angle_gamma   90.00
#
_symmetry.space_group_name_H-M   'P 1'
#
loop_
_entity.id
_entity.type
_entity.pdbx_description
1 polymer ?
#
loop_
_entity_poly.entity_id
_entity_poly.type
_entity_poly.pdbx_seq_one_letter_code
_entity_poly.pdbx_strand_id
1 'polypeptide(L)'
;TEASQADAALAAFQANVPTEEVLRAINVEIDFPITSYAFQYSLLGRAKANKKTIVLPEGEEDRIIKAADYLLEREIANLIIVGDKGAILARGAELGLTHLGKARFQAMDDENILKPMVAKLCELRAKKGMTEEQARKQLTDASYFGTMLVVLGYADGLVSGAVNSTANTVRPALQVIKTKPGQRLVSGAFLMC
;
A
#
# COMPACT_ATOMS: atom_id res chain seq x y z
N THR A 1 -25.90 -26.12 45.61
CA THR A 1 -26.17 -25.49 44.31
C THR A 1 -24.86 -25.37 43.54
N GLU A 2 -24.88 -25.35 42.19
CA GLU A 2 -23.66 -25.24 41.36
C GLU A 2 -22.85 -23.96 41.69
N ALA A 3 -23.49 -22.86 42.02
CA ALA A 3 -22.82 -21.63 42.43
C ALA A 3 -21.97 -21.81 43.71
N SER A 4 -22.48 -22.54 44.70
CA SER A 4 -21.76 -22.82 45.96
C SER A 4 -20.54 -23.72 45.72
N GLN A 5 -20.60 -24.64 44.74
CA GLN A 5 -19.45 -25.48 44.36
C GLN A 5 -18.39 -24.68 43.62
N ALA A 6 -18.77 -23.74 42.77
CA ALA A 6 -17.85 -22.83 42.06
C ALA A 6 -17.10 -21.91 43.04
N ASP A 7 -17.81 -21.35 44.02
CA ASP A 7 -17.20 -20.51 45.07
C ASP A 7 -16.22 -21.31 45.96
N ALA A 8 -16.57 -22.53 46.31
CA ALA A 8 -15.69 -23.42 47.08
C ALA A 8 -14.43 -23.81 46.26
N ALA A 9 -14.59 -24.09 44.98
CA ALA A 9 -13.46 -24.39 44.08
C ALA A 9 -12.54 -23.16 43.88
N LEU A 10 -13.11 -21.99 43.73
CA LEU A 10 -12.35 -20.74 43.61
C LEU A 10 -11.57 -20.43 44.90
N ALA A 11 -12.20 -20.59 46.08
CA ALA A 11 -11.54 -20.43 47.34
C ALA A 11 -10.39 -21.43 47.57
N ALA A 12 -10.58 -22.70 47.19
CA ALA A 12 -9.54 -23.71 47.24
C ALA A 12 -8.38 -23.39 46.28
N PHE A 13 -8.68 -22.88 45.08
CA PHE A 13 -7.65 -22.45 44.12
C PHE A 13 -6.85 -21.27 44.70
N GLN A 14 -7.51 -20.24 45.17
CA GLN A 14 -6.86 -19.05 45.76
C GLN A 14 -6.01 -19.37 46.98
N ALA A 15 -6.42 -20.35 47.79
CA ALA A 15 -5.67 -20.75 48.96
C ALA A 15 -4.41 -21.59 48.64
N ASN A 16 -4.38 -22.28 47.51
CA ASN A 16 -3.31 -23.23 47.18
C ASN A 16 -2.43 -22.77 45.99
N VAL A 17 -2.86 -21.76 45.20
CA VAL A 17 -2.11 -21.23 44.07
C VAL A 17 -1.60 -19.83 44.43
N PRO A 18 -0.29 -19.62 44.50
CA PRO A 18 0.28 -18.27 44.72
C PRO A 18 0.13 -17.44 43.46
N THR A 19 -1.09 -16.89 43.26
CA THR A 19 -1.51 -16.19 42.05
C THR A 19 -0.56 -15.07 41.66
N GLU A 20 -0.05 -14.33 42.65
CA GLU A 20 0.91 -13.25 42.37
C GLU A 20 2.27 -13.76 41.88
N GLU A 21 2.73 -14.91 42.35
CA GLU A 21 3.97 -15.50 41.87
C GLU A 21 3.81 -16.07 40.47
N VAL A 22 2.66 -16.68 40.18
CA VAL A 22 2.31 -17.16 38.85
C VAL A 22 2.21 -16.00 37.87
N LEU A 23 1.53 -14.88 38.24
CA LEU A 23 1.45 -13.70 37.42
C LEU A 23 2.82 -13.06 37.18
N ARG A 24 3.70 -13.01 38.18
CA ARG A 24 5.08 -12.55 38.02
C ARG A 24 5.87 -13.46 37.07
N ALA A 25 5.70 -14.76 37.17
CA ALA A 25 6.37 -15.72 36.29
C ALA A 25 5.88 -15.64 34.81
N ILE A 26 4.61 -15.28 34.62
CA ILE A 26 4.02 -15.10 33.29
C ILE A 26 4.38 -13.72 32.71
N ASN A 27 4.39 -12.68 33.55
CA ASN A 27 4.68 -11.28 33.12
C ASN A 27 6.19 -10.96 33.12
N VAL A 28 7.05 -11.93 32.85
CA VAL A 28 8.46 -11.65 32.60
C VAL A 28 8.58 -10.92 31.27
N GLU A 29 9.05 -9.67 31.31
CA GLU A 29 9.46 -8.97 30.11
C GLU A 29 10.68 -9.70 29.51
N ILE A 30 10.42 -10.59 28.58
CA ILE A 30 11.47 -11.24 27.80
C ILE A 30 11.74 -10.30 26.63
N ASP A 31 12.94 -9.74 26.58
CA ASP A 31 13.41 -8.94 25.45
C ASP A 31 13.70 -9.91 24.29
N PHE A 32 12.65 -10.22 23.52
CA PHE A 32 12.78 -11.05 22.34
C PHE A 32 13.35 -10.21 21.21
N PRO A 33 14.38 -10.68 20.51
CA PRO A 33 14.82 -10.03 19.29
C PRO A 33 13.65 -9.99 18.30
N ILE A 34 13.46 -8.85 17.65
CA ILE A 34 12.40 -8.68 16.63
C ILE A 34 12.71 -9.66 15.49
N THR A 35 11.92 -10.71 15.38
CA THR A 35 12.01 -11.64 14.26
C THR A 35 11.41 -11.02 12.99
N SER A 36 11.79 -11.51 11.81
CA SER A 36 11.20 -11.06 10.54
C SER A 36 9.67 -11.21 10.52
N TYR A 37 9.15 -12.30 11.09
CA TYR A 37 7.69 -12.50 11.21
C TYR A 37 7.02 -11.50 12.15
N ALA A 38 7.61 -11.21 13.31
CA ALA A 38 7.09 -10.22 14.24
C ALA A 38 7.11 -8.82 13.63
N PHE A 39 8.17 -8.48 12.89
CA PHE A 39 8.26 -7.24 12.14
C PHE A 39 7.19 -7.13 11.07
N GLN A 40 7.03 -8.15 10.21
CA GLN A 40 6.01 -8.18 9.17
C GLN A 40 4.60 -8.07 9.77
N TYR A 41 4.31 -8.81 10.83
CA TYR A 41 3.02 -8.74 11.52
C TYR A 41 2.71 -7.33 12.04
N SER A 42 3.68 -6.69 12.69
CA SER A 42 3.57 -5.31 13.16
C SER A 42 3.34 -4.33 12.01
N LEU A 43 4.08 -4.48 10.90
CA LEU A 43 3.95 -3.65 9.71
C LEU A 43 2.54 -3.75 9.10
N LEU A 44 2.04 -4.97 8.92
CA LEU A 44 0.70 -5.23 8.38
C LEU A 44 -0.39 -4.70 9.31
N GLY A 45 -0.24 -4.86 10.63
CA GLY A 45 -1.16 -4.31 11.63
C GLY A 45 -1.25 -2.78 11.55
N ARG A 46 -0.11 -2.11 11.45
CA ARG A 46 -0.05 -0.64 11.29
C ARG A 46 -0.66 -0.17 9.96
N ALA A 47 -0.41 -0.91 8.86
CA ALA A 47 -1.00 -0.60 7.56
C ALA A 47 -2.53 -0.72 7.60
N LYS A 48 -3.07 -1.77 8.20
CA LYS A 48 -4.52 -1.96 8.38
C LYS A 48 -5.16 -0.87 9.25
N ALA A 49 -4.49 -0.47 10.33
CA ALA A 49 -4.99 0.57 11.23
C ALA A 49 -5.05 1.95 10.59
N ASN A 50 -4.24 2.21 9.56
CA ASN A 50 -4.22 3.47 8.83
C ASN A 50 -4.12 3.20 7.32
N LYS A 51 -5.20 2.62 6.76
CA LYS A 51 -5.28 2.24 5.35
C LYS A 51 -4.95 3.41 4.44
N LYS A 52 -3.99 3.20 3.56
CA LYS A 52 -3.58 4.12 2.52
C LYS A 52 -4.05 3.64 1.16
N THR A 53 -4.22 4.57 0.24
CA THR A 53 -4.53 4.28 -1.15
C THR A 53 -3.25 4.28 -1.96
N ILE A 54 -2.92 3.16 -2.58
CA ILE A 54 -1.68 2.94 -3.34
C ILE A 54 -2.02 2.73 -4.81
N VAL A 55 -1.30 3.44 -5.69
CA VAL A 55 -1.38 3.23 -7.14
C VAL A 55 -0.43 2.14 -7.57
N LEU A 56 -0.94 1.22 -8.38
CA LEU A 56 -0.19 0.19 -9.08
C LEU A 56 -0.28 0.47 -10.59
N PRO A 57 0.73 1.13 -11.19
CA PRO A 57 0.65 1.55 -12.60
C PRO A 57 0.87 0.42 -13.60
N GLU A 58 1.42 -0.71 -13.17
CA GLU A 58 1.74 -1.87 -14.01
C GLU A 58 0.65 -2.95 -13.86
N GLY A 59 -0.63 -2.58 -14.05
CA GLY A 59 -1.79 -3.42 -13.77
C GLY A 59 -1.93 -4.65 -14.67
N GLU A 60 -1.18 -4.75 -15.76
CA GLU A 60 -1.19 -5.91 -16.65
C GLU A 60 -0.15 -6.98 -16.27
N GLU A 61 0.72 -6.68 -15.33
CA GLU A 61 1.79 -7.58 -14.89
C GLU A 61 1.28 -8.58 -13.84
N ASP A 62 1.44 -9.88 -14.11
CA ASP A 62 0.93 -10.97 -13.26
C ASP A 62 1.38 -10.89 -11.81
N ARG A 63 2.62 -10.48 -11.55
CA ARG A 63 3.15 -10.33 -10.19
C ARG A 63 2.45 -9.22 -9.43
N ILE A 64 2.12 -8.12 -10.13
CA ILE A 64 1.38 -6.98 -9.57
C ILE A 64 -0.06 -7.39 -9.27
N ILE A 65 -0.72 -8.10 -10.21
CA ILE A 65 -2.09 -8.59 -10.02
C ILE A 65 -2.18 -9.55 -8.82
N LYS A 66 -1.24 -10.49 -8.70
CA LYS A 66 -1.16 -11.41 -7.55
C LYS A 66 -0.92 -10.69 -6.23
N ALA A 67 -0.01 -9.71 -6.22
CA ALA A 67 0.25 -8.90 -5.04
C ALA A 67 -0.98 -8.06 -4.66
N ALA A 68 -1.69 -7.51 -5.65
CA ALA A 68 -2.91 -6.75 -5.43
C ALA A 68 -4.00 -7.62 -4.78
N ASP A 69 -4.23 -8.83 -5.30
CA ASP A 69 -5.22 -9.76 -4.74
C ASP A 69 -4.91 -10.10 -3.27
N TYR A 70 -3.64 -10.42 -2.97
CA TYR A 70 -3.17 -10.68 -1.61
C TYR A 70 -3.42 -9.50 -0.64
N LEU A 71 -3.15 -8.27 -1.09
CA LEU A 71 -3.35 -7.07 -0.26
C LEU A 71 -4.84 -6.78 -0.03
N LEU A 72 -5.67 -7.01 -1.06
CA LEU A 72 -7.12 -6.80 -1.01
C LEU A 72 -7.84 -7.88 -0.19
N GLU A 73 -7.40 -9.15 -0.29
CA GLU A 73 -7.88 -10.24 0.57
C GLU A 73 -7.72 -9.89 2.05
N ARG A 74 -6.55 -9.40 2.41
CA ARG A 74 -6.18 -9.08 3.79
C ARG A 74 -6.55 -7.66 4.23
N GLU A 75 -7.14 -6.89 3.34
CA GLU A 75 -7.56 -5.49 3.59
C GLU A 75 -6.42 -4.59 4.13
N ILE A 76 -5.23 -4.75 3.61
CA ILE A 76 -4.03 -4.03 4.06
C ILE A 76 -3.99 -2.60 3.52
N ALA A 77 -4.40 -2.39 2.27
CA ALA A 77 -4.41 -1.10 1.60
C ALA A 77 -5.60 -1.00 0.63
N ASN A 78 -5.98 0.23 0.28
CA ASN A 78 -6.83 0.48 -0.87
C ASN A 78 -5.96 0.57 -2.12
N LEU A 79 -6.40 -0.02 -3.22
CA LEU A 79 -5.60 -0.07 -4.44
C LEU A 79 -6.30 0.63 -5.59
N ILE A 80 -5.51 1.41 -6.36
CA ILE A 80 -5.87 1.90 -7.69
C ILE A 80 -4.96 1.18 -8.68
N ILE A 81 -5.54 0.32 -9.51
CA ILE A 81 -4.81 -0.40 -10.55
C ILE A 81 -5.03 0.33 -11.87
N VAL A 82 -3.92 0.76 -12.50
CA VAL A 82 -3.97 1.45 -13.79
C VAL A 82 -4.03 0.43 -14.91
N GLY A 83 -4.96 0.59 -15.82
CA GLY A 83 -5.15 -0.28 -16.98
C GLY A 83 -6.62 -0.59 -17.26
N ASP A 84 -6.87 -1.47 -18.23
CA ASP A 84 -8.21 -1.91 -18.60
C ASP A 84 -8.76 -2.87 -17.54
N LYS A 85 -9.87 -2.48 -16.92
CA LYS A 85 -10.53 -3.26 -15.88
C LYS A 85 -10.92 -4.66 -16.36
N GLY A 86 -11.43 -4.76 -17.59
CA GLY A 86 -11.92 -6.03 -18.14
C GLY A 86 -10.76 -7.01 -18.34
N ALA A 87 -9.68 -6.54 -18.95
CA ALA A 87 -8.47 -7.33 -19.18
C ALA A 87 -7.82 -7.78 -17.85
N ILE A 88 -7.70 -6.89 -16.88
CA ILE A 88 -7.10 -7.19 -15.57
C ILE A 88 -7.94 -8.23 -14.81
N LEU A 89 -9.27 -8.08 -14.79
CA LEU A 89 -10.15 -9.04 -14.12
C LEU A 89 -10.17 -10.39 -14.84
N ALA A 90 -10.18 -10.43 -16.17
CA ALA A 90 -10.08 -11.65 -16.94
C ALA A 90 -8.77 -12.39 -16.63
N ARG A 91 -7.65 -11.67 -16.65
CA ARG A 91 -6.35 -12.24 -16.31
C ARG A 91 -6.30 -12.74 -14.86
N GLY A 92 -6.89 -12.00 -13.92
CA GLY A 92 -7.02 -12.42 -12.53
C GLY A 92 -7.81 -13.72 -12.38
N ALA A 93 -8.92 -13.88 -13.13
CA ALA A 93 -9.71 -15.11 -13.13
C ALA A 93 -8.92 -16.31 -13.65
N GLU A 94 -8.14 -16.14 -14.73
CA GLU A 94 -7.22 -17.18 -15.24
C GLU A 94 -6.19 -17.60 -14.19
N LEU A 95 -5.74 -16.67 -13.36
CA LEU A 95 -4.77 -16.91 -12.28
C LEU A 95 -5.43 -17.43 -10.98
N GLY A 96 -6.77 -17.58 -10.96
CA GLY A 96 -7.51 -18.03 -9.78
C GLY A 96 -7.65 -16.97 -8.68
N LEU A 97 -7.50 -15.69 -9.00
CA LEU A 97 -7.58 -14.57 -8.06
C LEU A 97 -9.04 -14.09 -7.92
N THR A 98 -9.49 -13.88 -6.70
CA THR A 98 -10.92 -13.62 -6.41
C THR A 98 -11.20 -12.27 -5.75
N HIS A 99 -10.19 -11.54 -5.31
CA HIS A 99 -10.33 -10.32 -4.54
C HIS A 99 -10.07 -9.03 -5.34
N LEU A 100 -9.58 -9.14 -6.58
CA LEU A 100 -9.26 -7.99 -7.45
C LEU A 100 -10.45 -7.04 -7.65
N GLY A 101 -11.68 -7.57 -7.62
CA GLY A 101 -12.89 -6.76 -7.74
C GLY A 101 -13.06 -5.68 -6.66
N LYS A 102 -12.33 -5.77 -5.55
CA LYS A 102 -12.30 -4.75 -4.48
C LYS A 102 -11.42 -3.54 -4.84
N ALA A 103 -10.56 -3.64 -5.86
CA ALA A 103 -9.72 -2.52 -6.30
C ALA A 103 -10.53 -1.49 -7.08
N ARG A 104 -10.07 -0.24 -7.05
CA ARG A 104 -10.45 0.75 -8.04
C ARG A 104 -9.57 0.57 -9.28
N PHE A 105 -10.19 0.56 -10.46
CA PHE A 105 -9.48 0.54 -11.74
C PHE A 105 -9.50 1.92 -12.36
N GLN A 106 -8.41 2.30 -12.98
CA GLN A 106 -8.28 3.60 -13.64
C GLN A 106 -7.71 3.43 -15.05
N ALA A 107 -8.54 3.64 -16.05
CA ALA A 107 -8.11 3.70 -17.44
C ALA A 107 -7.35 5.01 -17.70
N MET A 108 -6.31 4.94 -18.52
CA MET A 108 -5.47 6.11 -18.82
C MET A 108 -6.09 7.07 -19.84
N ASP A 109 -7.13 6.65 -20.54
CA ASP A 109 -7.90 7.43 -21.51
C ASP A 109 -9.16 8.09 -20.94
N ASP A 110 -9.41 7.95 -19.62
CA ASP A 110 -10.53 8.63 -18.96
C ASP A 110 -10.31 10.14 -18.93
N GLU A 111 -11.00 10.86 -19.82
CA GLU A 111 -10.88 12.31 -19.96
C GLU A 111 -11.23 13.08 -18.68
N ASN A 112 -12.07 12.54 -17.78
CA ASN A 112 -12.40 13.21 -16.53
C ASN A 112 -11.18 13.29 -15.59
N ILE A 113 -10.28 12.33 -15.69
CA ILE A 113 -9.02 12.26 -14.94
C ILE A 113 -7.87 12.86 -15.74
N LEU A 114 -7.83 12.60 -17.04
CA LEU A 114 -6.74 13.04 -17.92
C LEU A 114 -6.68 14.57 -18.07
N LYS A 115 -7.80 15.25 -18.24
CA LYS A 115 -7.84 16.73 -18.37
C LYS A 115 -7.20 17.46 -17.17
N PRO A 116 -7.61 17.21 -15.91
CA PRO A 116 -6.96 17.86 -14.77
C PRO A 116 -5.49 17.45 -14.62
N MET A 117 -5.10 16.22 -15.01
CA MET A 117 -3.70 15.80 -15.03
C MET A 117 -2.87 16.62 -16.03
N VAL A 118 -3.35 16.79 -17.25
CA VAL A 118 -2.69 17.59 -18.30
C VAL A 118 -2.50 19.01 -17.82
N ALA A 119 -3.56 19.66 -17.32
CA ALA A 119 -3.49 21.03 -16.80
C ALA A 119 -2.45 21.15 -15.67
N LYS A 120 -2.48 20.22 -14.71
CA LYS A 120 -1.54 20.23 -13.59
C LYS A 120 -0.10 19.95 -14.03
N LEU A 121 0.10 19.06 -14.98
CA LEU A 121 1.43 18.75 -15.51
C LEU A 121 2.02 19.95 -16.27
N CYS A 122 1.21 20.64 -17.07
CA CYS A 122 1.62 21.89 -17.73
C CYS A 122 1.99 22.98 -16.71
N GLU A 123 1.21 23.16 -15.66
CA GLU A 123 1.52 24.08 -14.55
C GLU A 123 2.87 23.74 -13.90
N LEU A 124 3.07 22.49 -13.50
CA LEU A 124 4.29 22.05 -12.82
C LEU A 124 5.54 22.15 -13.71
N ARG A 125 5.35 22.06 -15.01
CA ARG A 125 6.42 22.07 -16.02
C ARG A 125 6.46 23.34 -16.85
N ALA A 126 5.72 24.39 -16.47
CA ALA A 126 5.64 25.66 -17.19
C ALA A 126 7.01 26.27 -17.50
N LYS A 127 7.95 26.22 -16.53
CA LYS A 127 9.35 26.69 -16.72
C LYS A 127 10.13 25.92 -17.80
N LYS A 128 9.65 24.77 -18.23
CA LYS A 128 10.24 23.95 -19.30
C LYS A 128 9.48 24.05 -20.62
N GLY A 129 8.46 24.92 -20.69
CA GLY A 129 7.68 25.16 -21.89
C GLY A 129 6.81 23.96 -22.29
N MET A 130 6.31 23.17 -21.34
CA MET A 130 5.49 22.01 -21.65
C MET A 130 4.15 22.40 -22.24
N THR A 131 3.83 21.86 -23.42
CA THR A 131 2.53 22.05 -24.09
C THR A 131 1.53 20.96 -23.67
N GLU A 132 0.24 21.21 -23.88
CA GLU A 132 -0.81 20.21 -23.59
C GLU A 132 -0.61 18.92 -24.39
N GLU A 133 -0.20 19.01 -25.65
CA GLU A 133 0.08 17.85 -26.48
C GLU A 133 1.23 17.00 -25.91
N GLN A 134 2.30 17.66 -25.48
CA GLN A 134 3.43 17.00 -24.84
C GLN A 134 3.01 16.36 -23.51
N ALA A 135 2.17 17.04 -22.73
CA ALA A 135 1.67 16.53 -21.47
C ALA A 135 0.78 15.29 -21.68
N ARG A 136 -0.14 15.33 -22.66
CA ARG A 136 -0.96 14.16 -23.05
C ARG A 136 -0.09 12.99 -23.48
N LYS A 137 0.89 13.23 -24.34
CA LYS A 137 1.85 12.20 -24.77
C LYS A 137 2.63 11.62 -23.59
N GLN A 138 3.02 12.43 -22.62
CA GLN A 138 3.75 11.96 -21.45
C GLN A 138 2.87 11.12 -20.52
N LEU A 139 1.58 11.42 -20.43
CA LEU A 139 0.61 10.69 -19.62
C LEU A 139 0.15 9.35 -20.24
N THR A 140 0.62 8.98 -21.45
CA THR A 140 0.49 7.62 -21.96
C THR A 140 1.46 6.63 -21.28
N ASP A 141 2.46 7.16 -20.55
CA ASP A 141 3.32 6.35 -19.69
C ASP A 141 2.62 6.11 -18.35
N ALA A 142 2.41 4.85 -17.99
CA ALA A 142 1.69 4.47 -16.79
C ALA A 142 2.35 4.97 -15.50
N SER A 143 3.69 5.09 -15.47
CA SER A 143 4.42 5.61 -14.30
C SER A 143 4.17 7.11 -14.12
N TYR A 144 4.12 7.89 -15.20
CA TYR A 144 3.73 9.30 -15.14
C TYR A 144 2.28 9.46 -14.75
N PHE A 145 1.39 8.69 -15.37
CA PHE A 145 -0.04 8.71 -15.05
C PHE A 145 -0.28 8.38 -13.57
N GLY A 146 0.30 7.29 -13.07
CA GLY A 146 0.21 6.90 -11.66
C GLY A 146 0.78 7.95 -10.71
N THR A 147 1.91 8.57 -11.07
CA THR A 147 2.50 9.66 -10.28
C THR A 147 1.57 10.87 -10.21
N MET A 148 0.87 11.21 -11.31
CA MET A 148 -0.08 12.31 -11.33
C MET A 148 -1.34 12.01 -10.52
N LEU A 149 -1.77 10.76 -10.38
CA LEU A 149 -2.83 10.38 -9.43
C LEU A 149 -2.45 10.74 -7.98
N VAL A 150 -1.18 10.52 -7.61
CA VAL A 150 -0.68 10.91 -6.28
C VAL A 150 -0.59 12.42 -6.14
N VAL A 151 -0.08 13.13 -7.15
CA VAL A 151 0.04 14.62 -7.14
C VAL A 151 -1.32 15.29 -7.01
N LEU A 152 -2.36 14.75 -7.61
CA LEU A 152 -3.73 15.28 -7.54
C LEU A 152 -4.49 14.81 -6.29
N GLY A 153 -3.88 14.00 -5.43
CA GLY A 153 -4.48 13.56 -4.17
C GLY A 153 -5.49 12.42 -4.30
N TYR A 154 -5.52 11.73 -5.44
CA TYR A 154 -6.35 10.52 -5.60
C TYR A 154 -5.77 9.31 -4.86
N ALA A 155 -4.49 9.34 -4.55
CA ALA A 155 -3.78 8.30 -3.81
C ALA A 155 -2.70 8.90 -2.90
N ASP A 156 -2.30 8.12 -1.88
CA ASP A 156 -1.27 8.49 -0.90
C ASP A 156 0.15 8.13 -1.40
N GLY A 157 0.26 7.16 -2.31
CA GLY A 157 1.54 6.69 -2.82
C GLY A 157 1.42 5.82 -4.05
N LEU A 158 2.58 5.48 -4.62
CA LEU A 158 2.70 4.65 -5.82
C LEU A 158 3.78 3.59 -5.60
N VAL A 159 3.51 2.38 -6.08
CA VAL A 159 4.49 1.28 -6.13
C VAL A 159 4.61 0.80 -7.57
N SER A 160 5.82 0.85 -8.11
CA SER A 160 6.14 0.47 -9.48
C SER A 160 7.52 -0.17 -9.55
N GLY A 161 7.89 -0.73 -10.68
CA GLY A 161 9.20 -1.32 -10.96
C GLY A 161 9.17 -2.82 -11.22
N ALA A 162 8.01 -3.40 -11.46
CA ALA A 162 7.90 -4.80 -11.89
C ALA A 162 8.33 -4.98 -13.37
N VAL A 163 7.99 -4.00 -14.21
CA VAL A 163 8.34 -3.96 -15.65
C VAL A 163 9.27 -2.80 -15.96
N ASN A 164 9.04 -1.66 -15.29
CA ASN A 164 9.80 -0.44 -15.52
C ASN A 164 11.19 -0.48 -14.87
N SER A 165 12.17 0.13 -15.53
CA SER A 165 13.48 0.38 -14.94
C SER A 165 13.38 1.36 -13.77
N THR A 166 14.34 1.32 -12.85
CA THR A 166 14.44 2.30 -11.74
C THR A 166 14.39 3.74 -12.25
N ALA A 167 15.06 4.04 -13.37
CA ALA A 167 15.05 5.38 -13.95
C ALA A 167 13.67 5.79 -14.42
N ASN A 168 12.90 4.90 -15.04
CA ASN A 168 11.54 5.19 -15.50
C ASN A 168 10.54 5.32 -14.35
N THR A 169 10.76 4.60 -13.26
CA THR A 169 9.92 4.72 -12.06
C THR A 169 10.20 6.02 -11.27
N VAL A 170 11.47 6.39 -11.10
CA VAL A 170 11.84 7.53 -10.27
C VAL A 170 11.75 8.87 -11.01
N ARG A 171 11.97 8.88 -12.32
CA ARG A 171 11.95 10.11 -13.14
C ARG A 171 10.65 10.91 -13.02
N PRO A 172 9.44 10.32 -13.10
CA PRO A 172 8.18 11.04 -12.88
C PRO A 172 8.15 11.75 -11.53
N ALA A 173 8.47 11.04 -10.45
CA ALA A 173 8.47 11.60 -9.11
C ALA A 173 9.44 12.80 -8.97
N LEU A 174 10.66 12.68 -9.47
CA LEU A 174 11.65 13.78 -9.47
C LEU A 174 11.19 14.98 -10.29
N GLN A 175 10.43 14.76 -11.35
CA GLN A 175 9.98 15.84 -12.24
C GLN A 175 8.75 16.58 -11.74
N VAL A 176 7.80 15.89 -11.12
CA VAL A 176 6.50 16.45 -10.73
C VAL A 176 6.33 16.61 -9.22
N ILE A 177 6.74 15.64 -8.40
CA ILE A 177 6.68 15.74 -6.93
C ILE A 177 7.84 16.57 -6.40
N LYS A 178 9.04 16.33 -6.93
CA LYS A 178 10.29 16.97 -6.51
C LYS A 178 10.68 16.63 -5.07
N THR A 179 11.73 17.29 -4.58
CA THR A 179 12.16 17.22 -3.18
C THR A 179 11.36 18.18 -2.30
N LYS A 180 11.29 17.91 -1.01
CA LYS A 180 10.73 18.85 -0.04
C LYS A 180 11.51 20.17 -0.06
N PRO A 181 10.86 21.31 0.22
CA PRO A 181 11.57 22.58 0.32
C PRO A 181 12.77 22.49 1.27
N GLY A 182 13.91 23.00 0.84
CA GLY A 182 15.17 22.95 1.60
C GLY A 182 15.96 21.65 1.49
N GLN A 183 15.42 20.60 0.89
CA GLN A 183 16.15 19.34 0.67
C GLN A 183 16.73 19.29 -0.75
N ARG A 184 18.02 18.93 -0.86
CA ARG A 184 18.71 18.80 -2.16
C ARG A 184 18.75 17.38 -2.68
N LEU A 185 18.57 16.40 -1.81
CA LEU A 185 18.71 14.97 -2.13
C LEU A 185 17.43 14.21 -1.85
N VAL A 186 17.24 13.16 -2.61
CA VAL A 186 16.24 12.11 -2.35
C VAL A 186 16.98 10.97 -1.65
N SER A 187 16.40 10.44 -0.57
CA SER A 187 16.90 9.26 0.13
C SER A 187 15.97 8.08 -0.07
N GLY A 188 16.54 6.90 -0.12
CA GLY A 188 15.83 5.63 -0.13
C GLY A 188 16.20 4.79 1.08
N ALA A 189 15.29 3.92 1.50
CA ALA A 189 15.54 2.93 2.55
C ALA A 189 15.00 1.57 2.11
N PHE A 190 15.71 0.52 2.47
CA PHE A 190 15.28 -0.86 2.31
C PHE A 190 14.93 -1.44 3.68
N LEU A 191 13.77 -2.09 3.76
CA LEU A 191 13.41 -2.89 4.92
C LEU A 191 13.78 -4.33 4.62
N MET A 192 14.81 -4.83 5.32
CA MET A 192 15.30 -6.21 5.17
C MET A 192 14.59 -7.08 6.21
N CYS A 193 13.76 -8.03 5.75
CA CYS A 193 12.97 -8.92 6.59
C CYS A 193 13.47 -10.36 6.52
#